data_de39ec9877f7976ca680ee5f8a3e89e4
#
_entry.id   de39ec9877f7976ca680ee5f8a3e89e4
#
_cell.length_a   1.000
_cell.length_b   1.000
_cell.length_c   1.000
_cell.angle_alpha   90.00
_cell.angle_beta   90.00
_cell.angle_gamma   90.00
#
_symmetry.space_group_name_H-M   'P 1'
#
loop_
_entity.id
_entity.type
_entity.pdbx_description
1 polymer ?
#
loop_
_entity_poly.entity_id
_entity_poly.type
_entity_poly.pdbx_seq_one_letter_code
_entity_poly.pdbx_strand_id
1 'polypeptide(L)'
;MRRLGTLLATVALVAAVSPIPAGAAAPVSFPDGVASGDVTPVSAVLWTRADQATTLTAEVSTDPSFALRTLRFPESVTASADFTAKIVVAPLVPNHRYFYRFRHDGSVSPVGTFKTAPSPLLPAGVRFVYTGDSDGTMVNGHPAFNNFETLAAARNENPDFFVYLGDTIYADSVFRPTGPAVTLDDYRAAYRVNRGYPNLTDLLRATSTYAIWDDHEVVNDFDSVTVDPQRYANGRQAFLENLPVETVLRLHDAGCRSDPMFRVFRWGRDADVIVLDERSCRSAEVKPACTFANGSLDLAPTLPPPARMQFGLPANPPPGCLAALNDPTRTYLGSVQKQALLTVLRWSPARFKFVVSEDAIQQFYALPYDRWEGYGAERAEILNFIRANAIRNVTFLTTDEHAVMMNQVFVDRFADPQPIAYEAVTGPIATFTSQQQIAAFGQALGDPNLVAKFQGALNLVGEDCRNLNVNSYAVVAVDPVAGTASITMKDSNGAVVHDQLAASTACTAAIGP
;
A
#
# COMPACT_ATOMS: atom_id res chain seq x y z
N MET A 1 99.11 17.82 37.71
CA MET A 1 98.37 17.84 36.42
C MET A 1 96.95 17.46 36.73
N ARG A 2 96.09 18.48 36.80
CA ARG A 2 94.63 18.28 37.10
C ARG A 2 93.86 18.18 35.78
N ARG A 3 93.09 17.11 35.60
CA ARG A 3 92.16 16.99 34.47
C ARG A 3 90.77 17.47 34.91
N LEU A 4 90.26 18.51 34.27
CA LEU A 4 88.88 18.97 34.40
C LEU A 4 87.96 17.98 33.59
N GLY A 5 86.95 17.44 34.24
CA GLY A 5 85.90 16.71 33.61
C GLY A 5 84.71 17.63 33.40
N THR A 6 84.26 17.74 32.15
CA THR A 6 83.09 18.53 31.76
C THR A 6 81.84 17.66 31.89
N LEU A 7 80.87 18.06 32.75
CA LEU A 7 79.53 17.45 32.81
C LEU A 7 78.66 18.09 31.72
N LEU A 8 78.14 17.29 30.78
CA LEU A 8 77.07 17.66 29.88
C LEU A 8 75.71 17.30 30.51
N ALA A 9 74.89 18.31 30.83
CA ALA A 9 73.54 18.14 31.30
C ALA A 9 72.61 18.06 30.06
N THR A 10 71.97 16.91 29.83
CA THR A 10 70.97 16.70 28.82
C THR A 10 69.59 17.15 29.35
N VAL A 11 69.05 18.24 28.82
CA VAL A 11 67.70 18.70 29.13
C VAL A 11 66.73 17.92 28.22
N ALA A 12 65.94 17.03 28.80
CA ALA A 12 64.85 16.34 28.11
C ALA A 12 63.64 17.29 28.02
N LEU A 13 63.32 17.72 26.80
CA LEU A 13 62.09 18.50 26.50
C LEU A 13 60.93 17.52 26.45
N VAL A 14 60.08 17.46 27.48
CA VAL A 14 58.81 16.72 27.46
C VAL A 14 57.79 17.60 26.72
N ALA A 15 57.51 17.27 25.46
CA ALA A 15 56.41 17.86 24.70
C ALA A 15 55.07 17.36 25.28
N ALA A 16 54.32 18.22 25.95
CA ALA A 16 52.96 17.96 26.36
C ALA A 16 52.09 17.87 25.10
N VAL A 17 51.68 16.65 24.72
CA VAL A 17 50.65 16.45 23.69
C VAL A 17 49.32 16.84 24.33
N SER A 18 48.81 18.03 23.98
CA SER A 18 47.45 18.41 24.33
C SER A 18 46.48 17.46 23.60
N PRO A 19 45.46 16.88 24.27
CA PRO A 19 44.46 16.10 23.60
C PRO A 19 43.73 17.01 22.61
N ILE A 20 43.69 16.59 21.33
CA ILE A 20 42.85 17.21 20.32
C ILE A 20 41.41 17.05 20.84
N PRO A 21 40.61 18.13 21.00
CA PRO A 21 39.23 17.99 21.40
C PRO A 21 38.55 17.10 20.37
N ALA A 22 37.91 16.02 20.82
CA ALA A 22 37.08 15.20 19.96
C ALA A 22 36.09 16.16 19.26
N GLY A 23 36.21 16.32 17.94
CA GLY A 23 35.32 17.18 17.16
C GLY A 23 33.90 16.80 17.51
N ALA A 24 33.03 17.79 17.80
CA ALA A 24 31.62 17.55 18.01
C ALA A 24 31.10 16.75 16.81
N ALA A 25 30.47 15.60 17.07
CA ALA A 25 29.87 14.81 16.02
C ALA A 25 28.93 15.71 15.20
N ALA A 26 28.92 15.54 13.87
CA ALA A 26 28.03 16.33 13.02
C ALA A 26 26.57 16.13 13.48
N PRO A 27 25.75 17.19 13.48
CA PRO A 27 24.35 17.07 13.87
C PRO A 27 23.63 16.09 12.95
N VAL A 28 22.81 15.21 13.51
CA VAL A 28 21.98 14.26 12.77
C VAL A 28 20.83 15.00 12.10
N SER A 29 20.54 14.68 10.83
CA SER A 29 19.34 15.15 10.11
C SER A 29 18.35 14.02 9.84
N PHE A 30 17.11 14.39 9.52
CA PHE A 30 15.99 13.49 9.27
C PHE A 30 15.42 13.78 7.88
N PRO A 31 16.12 13.41 6.79
CA PRO A 31 15.84 13.88 5.43
C PRO A 31 14.46 13.44 4.91
N ASP A 32 13.99 12.26 5.32
CA ASP A 32 12.77 11.64 4.82
C ASP A 32 11.57 11.87 5.77
N GLY A 33 11.73 12.78 6.75
CA GLY A 33 10.69 13.13 7.71
C GLY A 33 10.41 12.02 8.72
N VAL A 34 9.16 11.95 9.19
CA VAL A 34 8.67 10.97 10.17
C VAL A 34 7.34 10.38 9.73
N ALA A 35 7.08 9.13 10.13
CA ALA A 35 5.81 8.47 9.89
C ALA A 35 5.39 7.63 11.10
N SER A 36 4.10 7.35 11.23
CA SER A 36 3.56 6.37 12.16
C SER A 36 2.66 5.39 11.42
N GLY A 37 2.55 4.17 11.91
CA GLY A 37 1.70 3.15 11.30
C GLY A 37 1.30 2.03 12.25
N ASP A 38 0.58 1.08 11.70
CA ASP A 38 0.08 -0.13 12.38
C ASP A 38 -0.46 0.16 13.79
N VAL A 39 -1.25 1.23 13.87
CA VAL A 39 -1.82 1.72 15.13
C VAL A 39 -2.88 0.73 15.64
N THR A 40 -2.76 0.39 16.92
CA THR A 40 -3.75 -0.38 17.67
C THR A 40 -4.38 0.48 18.78
N PRO A 41 -5.30 -0.03 19.58
CA PRO A 41 -5.76 0.69 20.77
C PRO A 41 -4.66 1.03 21.78
N VAL A 42 -3.54 0.28 21.79
CA VAL A 42 -2.52 0.38 22.84
C VAL A 42 -1.08 0.51 22.34
N SER A 43 -0.89 0.58 21.04
CA SER A 43 0.44 0.67 20.43
C SER A 43 0.43 1.41 19.10
N ALA A 44 1.61 1.81 18.62
CA ALA A 44 1.86 2.31 17.27
C ALA A 44 3.29 1.95 16.85
N VAL A 45 3.53 1.91 15.55
CA VAL A 45 4.87 1.86 14.97
C VAL A 45 5.28 3.29 14.61
N LEU A 46 6.46 3.73 15.05
CA LEU A 46 7.04 5.01 14.66
C LEU A 46 8.22 4.77 13.74
N TRP A 47 8.36 5.61 12.73
CA TRP A 47 9.39 5.52 11.71
C TRP A 47 10.07 6.86 11.45
N THR A 48 11.38 6.81 11.22
CA THR A 48 12.17 7.90 10.63
C THR A 48 13.40 7.32 9.94
N ARG A 49 14.09 8.14 9.15
CA ARG A 49 15.42 7.85 8.62
C ARG A 49 16.39 8.95 9.06
N ALA A 50 17.53 8.54 9.61
CA ALA A 50 18.65 9.44 9.88
C ALA A 50 19.60 9.50 8.66
N ASP A 51 20.51 10.48 8.64
CA ASP A 51 21.54 10.60 7.60
C ASP A 51 22.82 9.85 7.94
N GLN A 52 22.94 9.29 9.15
CA GLN A 52 24.11 8.55 9.62
C GLN A 52 23.77 7.54 10.72
N ALA A 53 24.70 6.59 10.94
CA ALA A 53 24.58 5.61 12.02
C ALA A 53 24.63 6.31 13.40
N THR A 54 23.63 6.03 14.25
CA THR A 54 23.52 6.66 15.57
C THR A 54 22.49 5.92 16.43
N THR A 55 22.29 6.37 17.68
CA THR A 55 21.17 5.97 18.53
C THR A 55 20.20 7.14 18.64
N LEU A 56 18.99 6.94 18.12
CA LEU A 56 17.88 7.90 18.23
C LEU A 56 17.05 7.60 19.47
N THR A 57 16.35 8.61 19.98
CA THR A 57 15.30 8.44 20.98
C THR A 57 13.98 8.93 20.40
N ALA A 58 13.00 8.02 20.22
CA ALA A 58 11.63 8.42 19.95
C ALA A 58 10.99 8.96 21.23
N GLU A 59 10.46 10.16 21.17
CA GLU A 59 9.67 10.80 22.24
C GLU A 59 8.20 10.80 21.85
N VAL A 60 7.31 10.34 22.75
CA VAL A 60 5.87 10.26 22.56
C VAL A 60 5.14 10.93 23.70
N SER A 61 4.23 11.85 23.39
CA SER A 61 3.48 12.62 24.39
C SER A 61 2.06 12.92 23.90
N THR A 62 1.13 13.15 24.81
CA THR A 62 -0.18 13.75 24.52
C THR A 62 -0.11 15.28 24.48
N ASP A 63 1.02 15.88 24.89
CA ASP A 63 1.28 17.30 24.84
C ASP A 63 2.18 17.64 23.64
N PRO A 64 1.73 18.49 22.68
CA PRO A 64 2.52 18.86 21.50
C PRO A 64 3.82 19.61 21.82
N SER A 65 3.94 20.19 23.01
CA SER A 65 5.15 20.85 23.48
C SER A 65 6.19 19.89 24.10
N PHE A 66 5.78 18.66 24.42
CA PHE A 66 6.58 17.65 25.14
C PHE A 66 7.02 18.12 26.55
N ALA A 67 6.37 19.11 27.11
CA ALA A 67 6.66 19.60 28.47
C ALA A 67 6.04 18.71 29.55
N LEU A 68 4.96 18.00 29.23
CA LEU A 68 4.30 17.04 30.10
C LEU A 68 4.91 15.64 29.94
N ARG A 69 4.28 14.63 30.58
CA ARG A 69 4.71 13.25 30.54
C ARG A 69 5.08 12.80 29.12
N THR A 70 6.34 12.47 28.89
CA THR A 70 6.88 12.01 27.63
C THR A 70 7.46 10.61 27.80
N LEU A 71 6.95 9.66 26.99
CA LEU A 71 7.52 8.31 26.88
C LEU A 71 8.75 8.38 25.97
N ARG A 72 9.77 7.56 26.26
CA ARG A 72 11.03 7.55 25.51
C ARG A 72 11.41 6.13 25.14
N PHE A 73 11.79 5.94 23.89
CA PHE A 73 12.15 4.65 23.30
C PHE A 73 13.44 4.83 22.50
N PRO A 74 14.59 4.29 22.97
CA PRO A 74 15.84 4.34 22.23
C PRO A 74 15.86 3.33 21.09
N GLU A 75 16.50 3.69 19.96
CA GLU A 75 16.68 2.83 18.79
C GLU A 75 18.01 3.13 18.10
N SER A 76 18.75 2.09 17.74
CA SER A 76 20.02 2.21 17.02
C SER A 76 19.78 2.05 15.52
N VAL A 77 20.22 3.03 14.74
CA VAL A 77 20.13 3.02 13.27
C VAL A 77 21.50 2.75 12.65
N THR A 78 21.54 1.94 11.63
CA THR A 78 22.76 1.48 10.97
C THR A 78 22.66 1.53 9.46
N ALA A 79 23.79 1.55 8.76
CA ALA A 79 23.84 1.54 7.30
C ALA A 79 23.20 0.27 6.69
N SER A 80 23.20 -0.86 7.41
CA SER A 80 22.60 -2.10 6.91
C SER A 80 21.09 -1.98 6.70
N ALA A 81 20.41 -1.09 7.46
CA ALA A 81 18.99 -0.78 7.32
C ALA A 81 18.76 0.63 6.75
N ASP A 82 19.63 1.14 5.90
CA ASP A 82 19.59 2.50 5.31
C ASP A 82 19.36 3.61 6.35
N PHE A 83 19.89 3.43 7.57
CA PHE A 83 19.72 4.36 8.70
C PHE A 83 18.27 4.59 9.13
N THR A 84 17.35 3.70 8.80
CA THR A 84 15.95 3.77 9.23
C THR A 84 15.80 3.32 10.69
N ALA A 85 14.95 4.02 11.44
CA ALA A 85 14.45 3.60 12.75
C ALA A 85 13.00 3.16 12.61
N LYS A 86 12.64 2.00 13.18
CA LYS A 86 11.28 1.50 13.25
C LYS A 86 11.02 0.95 14.65
N ILE A 87 10.17 1.63 15.42
CA ILE A 87 10.01 1.42 16.85
C ILE A 87 8.55 1.16 17.18
N VAL A 88 8.25 0.04 17.83
CA VAL A 88 6.93 -0.19 18.44
C VAL A 88 6.86 0.53 19.76
N VAL A 89 5.90 1.45 19.90
CA VAL A 89 5.66 2.20 21.14
C VAL A 89 4.40 1.69 21.83
N ALA A 90 4.57 1.24 23.07
CA ALA A 90 3.52 0.70 23.94
C ALA A 90 3.98 0.81 25.42
N PRO A 91 3.04 0.78 26.41
CA PRO A 91 1.57 0.83 26.26
C PRO A 91 1.07 2.27 26.05
N LEU A 92 0.06 2.41 25.18
CA LEU A 92 -0.64 3.66 24.93
C LEU A 92 -2.09 3.59 25.45
N VAL A 93 -2.77 4.75 25.52
CA VAL A 93 -4.18 4.85 25.91
C VAL A 93 -5.07 4.82 24.66
N PRO A 94 -6.13 4.01 24.59
CA PRO A 94 -7.05 3.95 23.47
C PRO A 94 -7.74 5.29 23.18
N ASN A 95 -8.03 5.57 21.91
CA ASN A 95 -8.76 6.75 21.45
C ASN A 95 -8.12 8.09 21.85
N HIS A 96 -6.79 8.14 21.88
CA HIS A 96 -6.04 9.35 22.21
C HIS A 96 -5.16 9.79 21.05
N ARG A 97 -5.05 11.11 20.85
CA ARG A 97 -4.09 11.72 19.95
C ARG A 97 -2.76 11.84 20.66
N TYR A 98 -1.70 11.40 19.96
CA TYR A 98 -0.33 11.49 20.40
C TYR A 98 0.48 12.32 19.42
N PHE A 99 1.51 12.99 19.95
CA PHE A 99 2.57 13.67 19.23
C PHE A 99 3.86 12.88 19.43
N TYR A 100 4.69 12.79 18.40
CA TYR A 100 5.96 12.10 18.49
C TYR A 100 7.05 12.83 17.71
N ARG A 101 8.31 12.62 18.10
CA ARG A 101 9.49 13.11 17.41
C ARG A 101 10.67 12.21 17.73
N PHE A 102 11.71 12.29 16.91
CA PHE A 102 12.98 11.61 17.15
C PHE A 102 14.04 12.64 17.54
N ARG A 103 14.95 12.23 18.44
CA ARG A 103 16.04 13.07 18.94
C ARG A 103 17.35 12.31 18.97
N HIS A 104 18.42 13.07 18.70
CA HIS A 104 19.79 12.68 19.00
C HIS A 104 20.55 13.93 19.41
N ASP A 105 21.08 13.97 20.63
CA ASP A 105 21.74 15.14 21.23
C ASP A 105 20.92 16.43 21.02
N GLY A 106 21.45 17.42 20.31
CA GLY A 106 20.77 18.67 19.97
C GLY A 106 19.85 18.59 18.75
N SER A 107 19.88 17.51 17.96
CA SER A 107 19.06 17.33 16.76
C SER A 107 17.67 16.83 17.09
N VAL A 108 16.66 17.38 16.41
CA VAL A 108 15.23 17.03 16.60
C VAL A 108 14.57 16.92 15.23
N SER A 109 13.83 15.83 15.00
CA SER A 109 13.01 15.65 13.79
C SER A 109 11.80 16.59 13.77
N PRO A 110 11.09 16.72 12.64
CA PRO A 110 9.72 17.23 12.64
C PRO A 110 8.85 16.46 13.65
N VAL A 111 7.80 17.14 14.17
CA VAL A 111 6.82 16.51 15.05
C VAL A 111 5.74 15.83 14.18
N GLY A 112 5.54 14.54 14.40
CA GLY A 112 4.43 13.79 13.82
C GLY A 112 3.26 13.59 14.79
N THR A 113 2.11 13.18 14.28
CA THR A 113 0.92 12.89 15.09
C THR A 113 0.26 11.60 14.65
N PHE A 114 -0.37 10.90 15.58
CA PHE A 114 -1.27 9.78 15.32
C PHE A 114 -2.38 9.73 16.38
N LYS A 115 -3.42 8.98 16.05
CA LYS A 115 -4.49 8.66 17.01
C LYS A 115 -4.53 7.15 17.22
N THR A 116 -4.53 6.71 18.49
CA THR A 116 -4.74 5.29 18.81
C THR A 116 -6.17 4.88 18.50
N ALA A 117 -6.36 3.66 18.03
CA ALA A 117 -7.69 3.12 17.78
C ALA A 117 -8.54 3.14 19.08
N PRO A 118 -9.85 3.38 18.97
CA PRO A 118 -10.76 3.22 20.10
C PRO A 118 -10.81 1.79 20.62
N SER A 119 -11.20 1.63 21.87
CA SER A 119 -11.39 0.29 22.47
C SER A 119 -12.37 -0.55 21.63
N PRO A 120 -12.06 -1.83 21.35
CA PRO A 120 -12.92 -2.72 20.58
C PRO A 120 -14.27 -3.03 21.25
N LEU A 121 -14.46 -2.65 22.51
CA LEU A 121 -15.70 -2.84 23.27
C LEU A 121 -16.67 -1.67 23.12
N LEU A 122 -16.23 -0.52 22.63
CA LEU A 122 -17.02 0.71 22.55
C LEU A 122 -17.41 1.03 21.11
N PRO A 123 -18.64 1.52 20.88
CA PRO A 123 -18.99 2.06 19.58
C PRO A 123 -18.13 3.30 19.32
N ALA A 124 -17.59 3.42 18.12
CA ALA A 124 -16.76 4.56 17.76
C ALA A 124 -16.89 4.84 16.27
N GLY A 125 -17.09 6.11 15.92
CA GLY A 125 -16.94 6.58 14.56
C GLY A 125 -15.47 6.51 14.14
N VAL A 126 -15.26 6.27 12.85
CA VAL A 126 -13.94 6.34 12.24
C VAL A 126 -14.07 7.01 10.87
N ARG A 127 -13.12 7.88 10.55
CA ARG A 127 -12.96 8.48 9.23
C ARG A 127 -11.55 8.21 8.75
N PHE A 128 -11.42 7.54 7.63
CA PHE A 128 -10.11 7.25 7.06
C PHE A 128 -10.11 7.48 5.55
N VAL A 129 -8.94 7.60 4.99
CA VAL A 129 -8.72 7.72 3.56
C VAL A 129 -7.85 6.58 3.05
N TYR A 130 -8.02 6.20 1.78
CA TYR A 130 -7.13 5.26 1.12
C TYR A 130 -6.91 5.63 -0.34
N THR A 131 -5.75 5.28 -0.85
CA THR A 131 -5.33 5.35 -2.27
C THR A 131 -3.98 4.68 -2.42
N GLY A 132 -3.52 4.46 -3.66
CA GLY A 132 -2.24 3.85 -4.03
C GLY A 132 -1.66 4.45 -5.31
N ASP A 133 -0.74 3.73 -5.94
CA ASP A 133 -0.21 3.97 -7.27
C ASP A 133 0.55 5.32 -7.37
N SER A 134 1.73 5.39 -6.74
CA SER A 134 2.50 6.64 -6.59
C SER A 134 3.88 6.57 -7.23
N ASP A 135 3.95 6.87 -8.54
CA ASP A 135 5.21 7.03 -9.26
C ASP A 135 5.82 8.42 -9.03
N GLY A 136 6.79 8.49 -8.12
CA GLY A 136 7.54 9.71 -7.84
C GLY A 136 8.74 9.94 -8.74
N THR A 137 8.90 9.18 -9.83
CA THR A 137 10.05 9.29 -10.72
C THR A 137 10.21 10.73 -11.24
N MET A 138 11.46 11.19 -11.20
CA MET A 138 11.84 12.53 -11.67
C MET A 138 12.45 12.46 -13.06
N VAL A 139 11.98 13.32 -13.96
CA VAL A 139 12.51 13.49 -15.33
C VAL A 139 13.06 14.90 -15.46
N ASN A 140 14.36 15.03 -15.73
CA ASN A 140 15.03 16.35 -15.86
C ASN A 140 14.76 17.30 -14.66
N GLY A 141 14.67 16.75 -13.44
CA GLY A 141 14.42 17.52 -12.22
C GLY A 141 12.95 17.90 -11.96
N HIS A 142 12.01 17.39 -12.74
CA HIS A 142 10.58 17.57 -12.58
C HIS A 142 9.87 16.23 -12.34
N PRO A 143 8.76 16.20 -11.60
CA PRO A 143 7.92 15.00 -11.50
C PRO A 143 7.51 14.49 -12.89
N ALA A 144 7.57 13.17 -13.09
CA ALA A 144 7.10 12.54 -14.33
C ALA A 144 5.58 12.72 -14.53
N PHE A 145 4.84 12.78 -13.44
CA PHE A 145 3.38 12.91 -13.42
C PHE A 145 2.93 14.20 -12.70
N ASN A 146 2.84 14.17 -11.38
CA ASN A 146 2.32 15.28 -10.56
C ASN A 146 3.10 15.36 -9.22
N ASN A 147 2.75 16.31 -8.33
CA ASN A 147 3.40 16.48 -7.02
C ASN A 147 2.65 15.76 -5.90
N PHE A 148 1.92 14.69 -6.18
CA PHE A 148 1.08 13.97 -5.23
C PHE A 148 -0.01 14.86 -4.60
N GLU A 149 -0.64 15.74 -5.37
CA GLU A 149 -1.69 16.66 -4.91
C GLU A 149 -2.86 15.90 -4.29
N THR A 150 -3.16 14.69 -4.77
CA THR A 150 -4.14 13.76 -4.20
C THR A 150 -3.91 13.54 -2.71
N LEU A 151 -2.64 13.41 -2.27
CA LEU A 151 -2.31 13.22 -0.85
C LEU A 151 -2.49 14.49 -0.02
N ALA A 152 -2.29 15.67 -0.62
CA ALA A 152 -2.58 16.93 0.05
C ALA A 152 -4.09 17.08 0.29
N ALA A 153 -4.92 16.73 -0.69
CA ALA A 153 -6.37 16.72 -0.57
C ALA A 153 -6.83 15.69 0.47
N ALA A 154 -6.28 14.48 0.45
CA ALA A 154 -6.56 13.44 1.43
C ALA A 154 -6.21 13.86 2.87
N ARG A 155 -5.06 14.54 3.08
CA ARG A 155 -4.68 15.11 4.38
C ARG A 155 -5.70 16.12 4.90
N ASN A 156 -6.28 16.94 4.03
CA ASN A 156 -7.26 17.97 4.40
C ASN A 156 -8.58 17.36 4.90
N GLU A 157 -8.85 16.07 4.66
CA GLU A 157 -9.97 15.32 5.26
C GLU A 157 -9.79 15.09 6.77
N ASN A 158 -8.60 15.38 7.33
CA ASN A 158 -8.23 15.14 8.71
C ASN A 158 -8.56 13.70 9.18
N PRO A 159 -8.07 12.66 8.46
CA PRO A 159 -8.44 11.28 8.73
C PRO A 159 -7.86 10.77 10.06
N ASP A 160 -8.53 9.77 10.64
CA ASP A 160 -8.00 9.03 11.79
C ASP A 160 -6.77 8.19 11.39
N PHE A 161 -6.76 7.68 10.15
CA PHE A 161 -5.61 7.00 9.54
C PHE A 161 -5.69 7.04 8.00
N PHE A 162 -4.58 6.73 7.36
CA PHE A 162 -4.43 6.55 5.92
C PHE A 162 -4.14 5.08 5.61
N VAL A 163 -4.78 4.49 4.59
CA VAL A 163 -4.39 3.21 4.02
C VAL A 163 -3.61 3.49 2.73
N TYR A 164 -2.31 3.20 2.76
CA TYR A 164 -1.42 3.30 1.60
C TYR A 164 -1.41 1.94 0.92
N LEU A 165 -2.22 1.82 -0.12
CA LEU A 165 -2.64 0.55 -0.67
C LEU A 165 -1.89 0.27 -1.97
N GLY A 166 -0.73 -0.38 -1.84
CA GLY A 166 0.09 -0.84 -2.95
C GLY A 166 0.78 0.28 -3.73
N ASP A 167 1.74 -0.09 -4.54
CA ASP A 167 2.49 0.79 -5.43
C ASP A 167 2.98 2.06 -4.74
N THR A 168 3.56 1.85 -3.56
CA THR A 168 4.14 2.94 -2.76
C THR A 168 5.38 3.54 -3.40
N ILE A 169 5.93 2.85 -4.39
CA ILE A 169 6.94 3.29 -5.36
C ILE A 169 6.71 2.58 -6.69
N TYR A 170 7.24 3.13 -7.78
CA TYR A 170 7.39 2.48 -9.07
C TYR A 170 8.87 2.19 -9.31
N ALA A 171 9.36 1.09 -8.75
CA ALA A 171 10.77 0.70 -8.85
C ALA A 171 11.21 0.36 -10.28
N ASP A 172 10.26 0.09 -11.15
CA ASP A 172 10.43 -0.23 -12.57
C ASP A 172 9.81 0.79 -13.54
N SER A 173 9.46 2.00 -13.05
CA SER A 173 8.91 3.08 -13.88
C SER A 173 9.69 3.24 -15.19
N VAL A 174 8.97 3.36 -16.28
CA VAL A 174 9.54 3.62 -17.62
C VAL A 174 10.30 4.94 -17.71
N PHE A 175 10.09 5.84 -16.76
CA PHE A 175 10.76 7.14 -16.69
C PHE A 175 12.04 7.11 -15.85
N ARG A 176 12.38 6.01 -15.20
CA ARG A 176 13.60 5.93 -14.38
C ARG A 176 14.84 6.06 -15.26
N PRO A 177 15.72 7.05 -15.02
CA PRO A 177 16.88 7.27 -15.87
C PRO A 177 17.92 6.13 -15.78
N THR A 178 17.88 5.35 -14.69
CA THR A 178 18.77 4.19 -14.44
C THR A 178 18.16 2.87 -14.91
N GLY A 179 16.96 2.90 -15.49
CA GLY A 179 16.16 1.70 -15.76
C GLY A 179 15.53 1.10 -14.49
N PRO A 180 14.87 -0.07 -14.63
CA PRO A 180 14.23 -0.77 -13.51
C PRO A 180 15.22 -1.09 -12.37
N ALA A 181 14.74 -1.00 -11.13
CA ALA A 181 15.54 -1.35 -9.96
C ALA A 181 15.88 -2.85 -9.93
N VAL A 182 17.10 -3.17 -9.53
CA VAL A 182 17.60 -4.54 -9.40
C VAL A 182 18.29 -4.74 -8.05
N THR A 183 19.14 -3.78 -7.65
CA THR A 183 19.88 -3.83 -6.38
C THR A 183 19.05 -3.24 -5.25
N LEU A 184 19.35 -3.61 -4.00
CA LEU A 184 18.72 -3.03 -2.83
C LEU A 184 18.84 -1.50 -2.79
N ASP A 185 20.00 -0.96 -3.21
CA ASP A 185 20.22 0.49 -3.24
C ASP A 185 19.36 1.19 -4.30
N ASP A 186 19.01 0.52 -5.41
CA ASP A 186 18.07 1.07 -6.40
C ASP A 186 16.66 1.21 -5.80
N TYR A 187 16.18 0.20 -5.08
CA TYR A 187 14.88 0.23 -4.39
C TYR A 187 14.84 1.29 -3.30
N ARG A 188 15.88 1.36 -2.46
CA ARG A 188 16.03 2.41 -1.43
C ARG A 188 16.05 3.81 -2.04
N ALA A 189 16.71 3.96 -3.20
CA ALA A 189 16.73 5.24 -3.93
C ALA A 189 15.33 5.63 -4.43
N ALA A 190 14.51 4.67 -4.89
CA ALA A 190 13.12 4.94 -5.28
C ALA A 190 12.30 5.46 -4.09
N TYR A 191 12.41 4.85 -2.90
CA TYR A 191 11.74 5.35 -1.69
C TYR A 191 12.21 6.75 -1.31
N ARG A 192 13.52 7.04 -1.38
CA ARG A 192 14.05 8.39 -1.09
C ARG A 192 13.51 9.44 -2.06
N VAL A 193 13.30 9.07 -3.34
CA VAL A 193 12.68 9.97 -4.32
C VAL A 193 11.23 10.28 -3.90
N ASN A 194 10.41 9.26 -3.61
CA ASN A 194 9.03 9.47 -3.17
C ASN A 194 8.96 10.28 -1.86
N ARG A 195 9.86 10.03 -0.91
CA ARG A 195 9.97 10.82 0.34
C ARG A 195 10.39 12.28 0.11
N GLY A 196 10.93 12.60 -1.05
CA GLY A 196 11.20 13.97 -1.46
C GLY A 196 9.94 14.80 -1.77
N TYR A 197 8.76 14.18 -1.89
CA TYR A 197 7.50 14.86 -2.13
C TYR A 197 6.86 15.35 -0.82
N PRO A 198 6.72 16.68 -0.62
CA PRO A 198 6.16 17.24 0.61
C PRO A 198 4.74 16.76 0.90
N ASN A 199 3.90 16.55 -0.13
CA ASN A 199 2.53 16.09 0.04
C ASN A 199 2.46 14.68 0.65
N LEU A 200 3.40 13.78 0.32
CA LEU A 200 3.52 12.47 0.95
C LEU A 200 4.02 12.58 2.39
N THR A 201 5.14 13.25 2.62
CA THR A 201 5.73 13.35 3.95
C THR A 201 4.84 14.10 4.93
N ASP A 202 4.09 15.10 4.48
CA ASP A 202 3.12 15.83 5.30
C ASP A 202 1.91 14.99 5.69
N LEU A 203 1.38 14.14 4.78
CA LEU A 203 0.30 13.22 5.13
C LEU A 203 0.78 12.17 6.13
N LEU A 204 1.92 11.51 5.87
CA LEU A 204 2.49 10.47 6.73
C LEU A 204 2.87 11.00 8.13
N ARG A 205 3.23 12.29 8.23
CA ARG A 205 3.51 12.97 9.48
C ARG A 205 2.22 13.34 10.24
N ALA A 206 1.13 13.62 9.52
CA ALA A 206 -0.12 14.12 10.10
C ALA A 206 -1.03 13.01 10.64
N THR A 207 -0.92 11.77 10.14
CA THR A 207 -1.77 10.65 10.53
C THR A 207 -1.02 9.32 10.44
N SER A 208 -1.53 8.30 11.12
CA SER A 208 -0.95 6.95 11.00
C SER A 208 -1.32 6.30 9.68
N THR A 209 -0.49 5.33 9.26
CA THR A 209 -0.64 4.64 7.98
C THR A 209 -0.73 3.13 8.19
N TYR A 210 -1.67 2.47 7.49
CA TYR A 210 -1.64 1.04 7.23
C TYR A 210 -1.19 0.86 5.80
N ALA A 211 0.03 0.35 5.60
CA ALA A 211 0.61 0.19 4.27
C ALA A 211 0.72 -1.29 3.91
N ILE A 212 0.52 -1.59 2.65
CA ILE A 212 0.82 -2.87 2.05
C ILE A 212 1.51 -2.61 0.70
N TRP A 213 2.27 -3.55 0.20
CA TRP A 213 2.91 -3.48 -1.12
C TRP A 213 2.01 -4.04 -2.20
N ASP A 214 2.31 -3.71 -3.45
CA ASP A 214 1.82 -4.42 -4.62
C ASP A 214 3.01 -4.87 -5.49
N ASP A 215 2.96 -4.79 -6.80
CA ASP A 215 3.98 -5.35 -7.66
C ASP A 215 5.12 -4.37 -7.98
N HIS A 216 4.84 -3.09 -8.15
CA HIS A 216 5.86 -2.09 -8.50
C HIS A 216 6.89 -1.82 -7.39
N GLU A 217 6.68 -2.33 -6.18
CA GLU A 217 7.73 -2.41 -5.17
C GLU A 217 8.83 -3.43 -5.54
N VAL A 218 8.57 -4.30 -6.51
CA VAL A 218 9.54 -5.29 -7.04
C VAL A 218 9.65 -5.18 -8.55
N VAL A 219 8.61 -5.54 -9.28
CA VAL A 219 8.47 -5.42 -10.74
C VAL A 219 7.04 -5.74 -11.16
N ASN A 220 6.52 -5.00 -12.14
CA ASN A 220 5.17 -5.16 -12.70
C ASN A 220 4.75 -6.63 -12.89
N ASP A 221 3.54 -6.96 -12.46
CA ASP A 221 2.89 -8.28 -12.55
C ASP A 221 3.70 -9.43 -11.90
N PHE A 222 4.55 -9.20 -10.88
CA PHE A 222 5.32 -10.30 -10.33
C PHE A 222 4.45 -11.29 -9.53
N ASP A 223 4.77 -12.56 -9.69
CA ASP A 223 4.27 -13.64 -8.84
C ASP A 223 5.38 -14.20 -7.93
N SER A 224 5.00 -14.89 -6.86
CA SER A 224 5.95 -15.41 -5.87
C SER A 224 6.79 -16.59 -6.39
N VAL A 225 6.44 -17.18 -7.54
CA VAL A 225 7.08 -18.38 -8.11
C VAL A 225 8.15 -18.01 -9.12
N THR A 226 7.83 -17.13 -10.07
CA THR A 226 8.68 -16.83 -11.23
C THR A 226 9.57 -15.60 -11.04
N VAL A 227 9.25 -14.73 -10.09
CA VAL A 227 10.06 -13.54 -9.80
C VAL A 227 11.50 -13.90 -9.45
N ASP A 228 12.47 -13.10 -9.92
CA ASP A 228 13.86 -13.25 -9.51
C ASP A 228 13.99 -13.15 -7.99
N PRO A 229 14.58 -14.19 -7.33
CA PRO A 229 14.62 -14.24 -5.87
C PRO A 229 15.35 -13.08 -5.21
N GLN A 230 16.39 -12.54 -5.88
CA GLN A 230 17.17 -11.43 -5.31
C GLN A 230 16.41 -10.11 -5.47
N ARG A 231 15.75 -9.88 -6.61
CA ARG A 231 14.89 -8.71 -6.80
C ARG A 231 13.77 -8.68 -5.78
N TYR A 232 13.08 -9.82 -5.60
CA TYR A 232 12.04 -9.97 -4.59
C TYR A 232 12.55 -9.63 -3.18
N ALA A 233 13.69 -10.19 -2.78
CA ALA A 233 14.28 -9.95 -1.47
C ALA A 233 14.65 -8.47 -1.29
N ASN A 234 15.23 -7.83 -2.32
CA ASN A 234 15.64 -6.42 -2.30
C ASN A 234 14.41 -5.48 -2.20
N GLY A 235 13.38 -5.70 -3.02
CA GLY A 235 12.16 -4.89 -3.01
C GLY A 235 11.44 -5.02 -1.66
N ARG A 236 11.23 -6.25 -1.18
CA ARG A 236 10.60 -6.52 0.11
C ARG A 236 11.37 -5.90 1.28
N GLN A 237 12.70 -6.01 1.28
CA GLN A 237 13.53 -5.39 2.31
C GLN A 237 13.37 -3.87 2.28
N ALA A 238 13.46 -3.24 1.12
CA ALA A 238 13.31 -1.80 0.99
C ALA A 238 11.91 -1.32 1.42
N PHE A 239 10.84 -2.06 1.09
CA PHE A 239 9.49 -1.77 1.59
C PHE A 239 9.45 -1.78 3.12
N LEU A 240 9.93 -2.85 3.74
CA LEU A 240 9.93 -3.00 5.19
C LEU A 240 10.84 -1.99 5.90
N GLU A 241 11.92 -1.52 5.27
CA GLU A 241 12.78 -0.46 5.81
C GLU A 241 12.10 0.91 5.77
N ASN A 242 11.28 1.20 4.74
CA ASN A 242 10.78 2.55 4.48
C ASN A 242 9.35 2.81 4.95
N LEU A 243 8.58 1.77 5.30
CA LEU A 243 7.20 1.91 5.78
C LEU A 243 7.08 1.55 7.26
N PRO A 244 6.20 2.24 8.03
CA PRO A 244 5.97 1.97 9.45
C PRO A 244 5.07 0.74 9.65
N VAL A 245 5.49 -0.39 9.08
CA VAL A 245 4.77 -1.67 9.11
C VAL A 245 5.43 -2.62 10.10
N GLU A 246 4.64 -3.23 10.99
CA GLU A 246 5.08 -4.26 11.91
C GLU A 246 4.32 -5.56 11.65
N THR A 247 5.05 -6.62 11.33
CA THR A 247 4.48 -7.95 11.14
C THR A 247 4.40 -8.69 12.46
N VAL A 248 3.43 -8.34 13.30
CA VAL A 248 3.27 -8.93 14.65
C VAL A 248 2.77 -10.38 14.57
N LEU A 249 1.87 -10.67 13.64
CA LEU A 249 1.41 -12.02 13.37
C LEU A 249 2.16 -12.57 12.16
N ARG A 250 3.22 -13.35 12.41
CA ARG A 250 3.91 -14.05 11.34
C ARG A 250 3.11 -15.30 10.99
N LEU A 251 2.28 -15.19 9.95
CA LEU A 251 1.62 -16.34 9.35
C LEU A 251 2.67 -17.10 8.53
N HIS A 252 3.30 -18.12 9.12
CA HIS A 252 4.25 -18.92 8.37
C HIS A 252 3.50 -19.86 7.40
N ASP A 253 3.71 -19.67 6.10
CA ASP A 253 3.23 -20.55 5.04
C ASP A 253 4.41 -21.02 4.18
N ALA A 254 4.75 -22.30 4.27
CA ALA A 254 5.86 -22.90 3.55
C ALA A 254 5.65 -22.89 2.01
N GLY A 255 4.43 -22.64 1.53
CA GLY A 255 4.09 -22.49 0.11
C GLY A 255 4.37 -21.10 -0.45
N CYS A 256 4.71 -20.14 0.41
CA CYS A 256 4.94 -18.75 0.03
C CYS A 256 6.43 -18.43 -0.11
N ARG A 257 6.77 -17.41 -0.90
CA ARG A 257 8.14 -16.90 -1.03
C ARG A 257 8.64 -16.30 0.29
N SER A 258 7.76 -15.64 1.02
CA SER A 258 7.99 -15.14 2.38
C SER A 258 6.71 -15.20 3.19
N ASP A 259 6.82 -15.06 4.51
CA ASP A 259 5.65 -14.93 5.37
C ASP A 259 4.82 -13.72 4.94
N PRO A 260 3.50 -13.87 4.70
CA PRO A 260 2.63 -12.79 4.27
C PRO A 260 2.48 -11.72 5.35
N MET A 261 2.35 -10.47 4.92
CA MET A 261 2.17 -9.30 5.77
C MET A 261 0.69 -9.07 6.15
N PHE A 262 -0.06 -10.13 6.33
CA PHE A 262 -1.47 -10.08 6.74
C PHE A 262 -1.65 -9.44 8.11
N ARG A 263 -2.56 -8.46 8.23
CA ARG A 263 -2.83 -7.74 9.48
C ARG A 263 -4.31 -7.42 9.62
N VAL A 264 -4.76 -7.32 10.88
CA VAL A 264 -6.15 -6.95 11.20
C VAL A 264 -6.14 -5.87 12.27
N PHE A 265 -6.81 -4.76 12.00
CA PHE A 265 -6.91 -3.62 12.89
C PHE A 265 -8.36 -3.34 13.25
N ARG A 266 -8.67 -3.40 14.56
CA ARG A 266 -9.98 -3.10 15.08
C ARG A 266 -10.09 -1.64 15.50
N TRP A 267 -11.07 -0.93 14.90
CA TRP A 267 -11.41 0.45 15.25
C TRP A 267 -12.78 0.52 15.95
N GLY A 268 -12.72 0.58 17.29
CA GLY A 268 -13.93 0.47 18.10
C GLY A 268 -14.61 -0.90 17.93
N ARG A 269 -15.90 -0.95 18.24
CA ARG A 269 -16.71 -2.15 18.07
C ARG A 269 -17.16 -2.36 16.61
N ASP A 270 -17.18 -1.29 15.81
CA ASP A 270 -17.97 -1.26 14.58
C ASP A 270 -17.15 -1.54 13.30
N ALA A 271 -15.83 -1.36 13.29
CA ALA A 271 -15.01 -1.52 12.09
C ALA A 271 -13.79 -2.43 12.27
N ASP A 272 -13.59 -3.36 11.33
CA ASP A 272 -12.32 -4.06 11.09
C ASP A 272 -11.72 -3.59 9.78
N VAL A 273 -10.41 -3.35 9.79
CA VAL A 273 -9.57 -3.14 8.61
C VAL A 273 -8.67 -4.37 8.49
N ILE A 274 -8.88 -5.15 7.45
CA ILE A 274 -8.22 -6.43 7.20
C ILE A 274 -7.29 -6.22 6.01
N VAL A 275 -5.99 -6.19 6.25
CA VAL A 275 -4.97 -5.92 5.23
C VAL A 275 -4.44 -7.24 4.69
N LEU A 276 -4.64 -7.48 3.42
CA LEU A 276 -4.14 -8.66 2.71
C LEU A 276 -2.71 -8.42 2.23
N ASP A 277 -1.99 -9.49 1.93
CA ASP A 277 -0.74 -9.51 1.17
C ASP A 277 -0.96 -10.45 -0.02
N GLU A 278 -1.17 -9.90 -1.18
CA GLU A 278 -1.54 -10.63 -2.37
C GLU A 278 -0.34 -11.06 -3.22
N ARG A 279 0.88 -10.62 -2.84
CA ARG A 279 2.10 -10.87 -3.61
C ARG A 279 3.01 -11.96 -3.04
N SER A 280 3.06 -12.14 -1.70
CA SER A 280 4.02 -13.07 -1.08
C SER A 280 3.78 -14.55 -1.41
N CYS A 281 2.54 -14.93 -1.76
CA CYS A 281 2.13 -16.32 -1.95
C CYS A 281 1.52 -16.62 -3.33
N ARG A 282 1.40 -15.63 -4.19
CA ARG A 282 0.70 -15.73 -5.48
C ARG A 282 1.33 -16.78 -6.39
N SER A 283 0.53 -17.70 -6.90
CA SER A 283 0.93 -18.67 -7.94
C SER A 283 1.25 -17.96 -9.26
N ALA A 284 2.09 -18.60 -10.09
CA ALA A 284 2.44 -18.06 -11.40
C ALA A 284 1.20 -17.76 -12.26
N GLU A 285 1.30 -16.71 -13.08
CA GLU A 285 0.24 -16.33 -14.03
C GLU A 285 -0.04 -17.40 -15.08
N VAL A 286 -1.25 -17.40 -15.63
CA VAL A 286 -1.69 -18.36 -16.64
C VAL A 286 -1.72 -17.79 -18.07
N LYS A 287 -1.11 -16.62 -18.31
CA LYS A 287 -0.99 -16.03 -19.66
C LYS A 287 -0.60 -17.04 -20.74
N PRO A 288 0.37 -17.96 -20.54
CA PRO A 288 0.71 -18.96 -21.56
C PRO A 288 -0.45 -19.89 -21.93
N ALA A 289 -1.28 -20.33 -20.99
CA ALA A 289 -2.44 -21.17 -21.25
C ALA A 289 -3.58 -20.44 -21.98
N CYS A 290 -3.58 -19.12 -21.93
CA CYS A 290 -4.58 -18.24 -22.52
C CYS A 290 -4.07 -17.53 -23.79
N THR A 291 -2.99 -18.02 -24.39
CA THR A 291 -2.43 -17.52 -25.64
C THR A 291 -2.90 -18.41 -26.81
N PHE A 292 -3.44 -17.79 -27.84
CA PHE A 292 -3.86 -18.50 -29.06
C PHE A 292 -2.67 -19.06 -29.84
N ALA A 293 -2.93 -20.02 -30.73
CA ALA A 293 -1.87 -20.65 -31.56
C ALA A 293 -1.12 -19.65 -32.46
N ASN A 294 -1.69 -18.50 -32.77
CA ASN A 294 -1.03 -17.41 -33.50
C ASN A 294 -0.15 -16.50 -32.62
N GLY A 295 -0.03 -16.81 -31.34
CA GLY A 295 0.77 -16.05 -30.38
C GLY A 295 0.07 -14.85 -29.74
N SER A 296 -1.19 -14.56 -30.08
CA SER A 296 -1.94 -13.47 -29.42
C SER A 296 -2.52 -13.92 -28.07
N LEU A 297 -2.38 -13.07 -27.06
CA LEU A 297 -3.01 -13.28 -25.75
C LEU A 297 -4.54 -13.03 -25.87
N ASP A 298 -5.33 -13.86 -25.21
CA ASP A 298 -6.77 -13.62 -25.08
C ASP A 298 -7.01 -12.53 -24.03
N LEU A 299 -7.49 -11.38 -24.46
CA LEU A 299 -7.69 -10.24 -23.56
C LEU A 299 -8.93 -10.35 -22.67
N ALA A 300 -9.87 -11.28 -22.97
CA ALA A 300 -11.12 -11.39 -22.24
C ALA A 300 -11.64 -12.84 -22.20
N PRO A 301 -10.86 -13.79 -21.65
CA PRO A 301 -11.19 -15.22 -21.70
C PRO A 301 -12.46 -15.58 -20.92
N THR A 302 -12.81 -14.81 -19.91
CA THR A 302 -13.94 -15.06 -19.00
C THR A 302 -15.27 -14.47 -19.50
N LEU A 303 -15.24 -13.62 -20.54
CA LEU A 303 -16.48 -13.14 -21.17
C LEU A 303 -17.30 -14.30 -21.77
N PRO A 304 -18.63 -14.28 -21.63
CA PRO A 304 -19.49 -15.23 -22.30
C PRO A 304 -19.37 -15.15 -23.84
N PRO A 305 -19.53 -16.28 -24.59
CA PRO A 305 -19.34 -16.32 -26.03
C PRO A 305 -20.06 -15.24 -26.82
N PRO A 306 -21.33 -14.88 -26.54
CA PRO A 306 -22.02 -13.80 -27.27
C PRO A 306 -21.36 -12.44 -27.09
N ALA A 307 -20.90 -12.12 -25.85
CA ALA A 307 -20.21 -10.87 -25.58
C ALA A 307 -18.82 -10.83 -26.24
N ARG A 308 -18.07 -11.95 -26.21
CA ARG A 308 -16.79 -12.06 -26.91
C ARG A 308 -16.89 -11.70 -28.40
N MET A 309 -17.89 -12.30 -29.10
CA MET A 309 -18.14 -12.03 -30.53
C MET A 309 -18.49 -10.56 -30.79
N GLN A 310 -19.23 -9.93 -29.88
CA GLN A 310 -19.57 -8.50 -29.99
C GLN A 310 -18.34 -7.61 -29.96
N PHE A 311 -17.29 -8.01 -29.23
CA PHE A 311 -16.01 -7.30 -29.17
C PHE A 311 -14.98 -7.75 -30.22
N GLY A 312 -15.40 -8.61 -31.17
CA GLY A 312 -14.55 -9.10 -32.26
C GLY A 312 -13.53 -10.16 -31.81
N LEU A 313 -13.73 -10.76 -30.63
CA LEU A 313 -12.92 -11.87 -30.13
C LEU A 313 -13.45 -13.22 -30.63
N PRO A 314 -12.61 -14.27 -30.71
CA PRO A 314 -13.09 -15.63 -30.97
C PRO A 314 -14.15 -16.03 -29.95
N ALA A 315 -15.19 -16.78 -30.39
CA ALA A 315 -16.29 -17.20 -29.52
C ALA A 315 -15.81 -17.97 -28.26
N ASN A 316 -14.75 -18.74 -28.40
CA ASN A 316 -14.15 -19.49 -27.28
C ASN A 316 -12.73 -19.01 -27.01
N PRO A 317 -12.30 -18.99 -25.74
CA PRO A 317 -10.89 -18.79 -25.38
C PRO A 317 -10.02 -19.96 -25.84
N PRO A 318 -8.67 -19.83 -25.78
CA PRO A 318 -7.77 -20.94 -26.05
C PRO A 318 -8.11 -22.19 -25.25
N PRO A 319 -7.97 -23.39 -25.82
CA PRO A 319 -8.21 -24.65 -25.10
C PRO A 319 -7.37 -24.74 -23.82
N GLY A 320 -8.04 -25.01 -22.69
CA GLY A 320 -7.38 -25.12 -21.38
C GLY A 320 -7.29 -23.79 -20.60
N CYS A 321 -7.50 -22.62 -21.23
CA CYS A 321 -7.39 -21.33 -20.57
C CYS A 321 -8.34 -21.21 -19.35
N LEU A 322 -9.64 -21.44 -19.52
CA LEU A 322 -10.59 -21.38 -18.42
C LEU A 322 -10.32 -22.41 -17.31
N ALA A 323 -9.82 -23.60 -17.67
CA ALA A 323 -9.41 -24.60 -16.70
C ALA A 323 -8.20 -24.11 -15.87
N ALA A 324 -7.23 -23.44 -16.50
CA ALA A 324 -6.08 -22.89 -15.81
C ALA A 324 -6.44 -21.70 -14.90
N LEU A 325 -7.34 -20.80 -15.34
CA LEU A 325 -7.86 -19.70 -14.53
C LEU A 325 -8.62 -20.18 -13.28
N ASN A 326 -9.30 -21.33 -13.37
CA ASN A 326 -10.13 -21.91 -12.31
C ASN A 326 -9.49 -23.15 -11.65
N ASP A 327 -8.18 -23.34 -11.80
CA ASP A 327 -7.47 -24.45 -11.17
C ASP A 327 -7.45 -24.28 -9.64
N PRO A 328 -8.08 -25.20 -8.86
CA PRO A 328 -8.17 -25.08 -7.40
C PRO A 328 -6.82 -25.29 -6.68
N THR A 329 -5.78 -25.71 -7.38
CA THR A 329 -4.43 -25.85 -6.80
C THR A 329 -3.64 -24.54 -6.82
N ARG A 330 -4.11 -23.55 -7.59
CA ARG A 330 -3.51 -22.22 -7.63
C ARG A 330 -4.05 -21.37 -6.48
N THR A 331 -3.20 -20.52 -5.96
CA THR A 331 -3.54 -19.63 -4.84
C THR A 331 -3.11 -18.20 -5.13
N TYR A 332 -3.87 -17.27 -4.58
CA TYR A 332 -3.59 -15.83 -4.57
C TYR A 332 -2.98 -15.41 -3.23
N LEU A 333 -3.58 -15.87 -2.13
CA LEU A 333 -3.19 -15.52 -0.77
C LEU A 333 -2.28 -16.54 -0.08
N GLY A 334 -2.15 -17.75 -0.61
CA GLY A 334 -1.61 -18.87 0.14
C GLY A 334 -2.63 -19.48 1.13
N SER A 335 -2.33 -20.70 1.56
CA SER A 335 -3.30 -21.47 2.35
C SER A 335 -3.52 -20.89 3.75
N VAL A 336 -2.47 -20.41 4.39
CA VAL A 336 -2.51 -19.94 5.77
C VAL A 336 -3.19 -18.58 5.86
N GLN A 337 -2.84 -17.65 4.98
CA GLN A 337 -3.48 -16.33 4.94
C GLN A 337 -4.96 -16.43 4.55
N LYS A 338 -5.31 -17.26 3.56
CA LYS A 338 -6.71 -17.51 3.21
C LYS A 338 -7.51 -18.01 4.43
N GLN A 339 -7.01 -18.99 5.17
CA GLN A 339 -7.70 -19.49 6.37
C GLN A 339 -7.81 -18.43 7.47
N ALA A 340 -6.79 -17.58 7.62
CA ALA A 340 -6.84 -16.44 8.54
C ALA A 340 -7.94 -15.45 8.14
N LEU A 341 -8.01 -15.08 6.85
CA LEU A 341 -9.06 -14.22 6.31
C LEU A 341 -10.47 -14.79 6.57
N LEU A 342 -10.69 -16.04 6.20
CA LEU A 342 -12.00 -16.71 6.41
C LEU A 342 -12.37 -16.76 7.90
N THR A 343 -11.39 -17.01 8.78
CA THR A 343 -11.59 -17.00 10.23
C THR A 343 -11.98 -15.62 10.73
N VAL A 344 -11.27 -14.58 10.33
CA VAL A 344 -11.58 -13.18 10.70
C VAL A 344 -12.96 -12.79 10.19
N LEU A 345 -13.29 -13.05 8.93
CA LEU A 345 -14.59 -12.73 8.35
C LEU A 345 -15.73 -13.39 9.12
N ARG A 346 -15.58 -14.67 9.51
CA ARG A 346 -16.62 -15.43 10.24
C ARG A 346 -16.81 -14.96 11.67
N TRP A 347 -15.71 -14.69 12.38
CA TRP A 347 -15.75 -14.47 13.83
C TRP A 347 -15.64 -13.00 14.23
N SER A 348 -15.41 -12.09 13.28
CA SER A 348 -15.40 -10.66 13.54
C SER A 348 -16.77 -10.20 14.05
N PRO A 349 -16.84 -9.63 15.26
CA PRO A 349 -18.06 -8.98 15.76
C PRO A 349 -18.25 -7.57 15.18
N ALA A 350 -17.31 -7.07 14.35
CA ALA A 350 -17.45 -5.75 13.74
C ALA A 350 -18.63 -5.71 12.77
N ARG A 351 -19.36 -4.59 12.80
CA ARG A 351 -20.45 -4.36 11.86
C ARG A 351 -19.96 -4.27 10.43
N PHE A 352 -18.83 -3.58 10.21
CA PHE A 352 -18.21 -3.36 8.91
C PHE A 352 -16.85 -4.05 8.85
N LYS A 353 -16.59 -4.75 7.75
CA LYS A 353 -15.33 -5.45 7.46
C LYS A 353 -14.77 -4.85 6.17
N PHE A 354 -13.79 -3.98 6.31
CA PHE A 354 -13.06 -3.39 5.21
C PHE A 354 -11.86 -4.28 4.89
N VAL A 355 -11.93 -4.98 3.78
CA VAL A 355 -10.85 -5.83 3.28
C VAL A 355 -10.01 -4.98 2.33
N VAL A 356 -8.79 -4.69 2.73
CA VAL A 356 -7.80 -3.97 1.94
C VAL A 356 -7.10 -4.99 1.05
N SER A 357 -7.30 -4.87 -0.24
CA SER A 357 -6.86 -5.76 -1.32
C SER A 357 -6.21 -4.88 -2.39
N GLU A 358 -5.01 -5.20 -2.84
CA GLU A 358 -4.34 -4.40 -3.86
C GLU A 358 -5.15 -4.44 -5.15
N ASP A 359 -5.46 -5.64 -5.61
CA ASP A 359 -6.17 -5.90 -6.85
C ASP A 359 -7.69 -6.03 -6.67
N ALA A 360 -8.41 -5.73 -7.73
CA ALA A 360 -9.87 -5.81 -7.76
C ALA A 360 -10.38 -7.25 -7.68
N ILE A 361 -11.34 -7.50 -6.75
CA ILE A 361 -11.96 -8.81 -6.59
C ILE A 361 -13.15 -9.03 -7.53
N GLN A 362 -13.80 -7.95 -7.99
CA GLN A 362 -14.87 -8.06 -9.00
C GLN A 362 -14.29 -8.50 -10.35
N GLN A 363 -15.02 -9.31 -11.09
CA GLN A 363 -14.67 -9.67 -12.46
C GLN A 363 -14.94 -8.48 -13.39
N PHE A 364 -13.90 -8.00 -14.06
CA PHE A 364 -14.02 -7.00 -15.11
C PHE A 364 -14.06 -7.62 -16.51
N TYR A 365 -13.86 -8.93 -16.61
CA TYR A 365 -13.91 -9.71 -17.84
C TYR A 365 -12.89 -9.29 -18.89
N ALA A 366 -11.86 -8.55 -18.48
CA ALA A 366 -10.78 -8.10 -19.35
C ALA A 366 -9.44 -8.18 -18.60
N LEU A 367 -8.40 -8.69 -19.27
CA LEU A 367 -7.03 -8.83 -18.73
C LEU A 367 -6.98 -9.44 -17.31
N PRO A 368 -7.55 -10.65 -17.11
CA PRO A 368 -7.77 -11.18 -15.74
C PRO A 368 -6.51 -11.69 -15.05
N TYR A 369 -5.34 -11.62 -15.66
CA TYR A 369 -4.21 -12.49 -15.35
C TYR A 369 -3.50 -12.16 -14.05
N ASP A 370 -3.35 -10.90 -13.73
CA ASP A 370 -2.67 -10.44 -12.51
C ASP A 370 -3.62 -10.28 -11.32
N ARG A 371 -4.89 -10.05 -11.52
CA ARG A 371 -5.89 -9.83 -10.46
C ARG A 371 -6.63 -11.11 -10.03
N TRP A 372 -7.52 -10.99 -9.04
CA TRP A 372 -8.34 -12.09 -8.50
C TRP A 372 -9.07 -12.94 -9.54
N GLU A 373 -9.46 -12.34 -10.64
CA GLU A 373 -10.14 -13.03 -11.75
C GLU A 373 -9.24 -14.12 -12.37
N GLY A 374 -7.93 -13.96 -12.31
CA GLY A 374 -6.93 -14.96 -12.72
C GLY A 374 -6.80 -16.17 -11.77
N TYR A 375 -7.42 -16.10 -10.61
CA TYR A 375 -7.42 -17.12 -9.55
C TYR A 375 -8.86 -17.49 -9.16
N GLY A 376 -9.67 -17.76 -10.17
CA GLY A 376 -11.12 -17.87 -10.09
C GLY A 376 -11.63 -18.86 -9.05
N ALA A 377 -10.94 -20.00 -8.83
CA ALA A 377 -11.33 -20.99 -7.83
C ALA A 377 -11.23 -20.43 -6.41
N GLU A 378 -10.10 -19.78 -6.04
CA GLU A 378 -9.90 -19.21 -4.71
C GLU A 378 -10.81 -18.00 -4.46
N ARG A 379 -10.95 -17.15 -5.48
CA ARG A 379 -11.90 -16.03 -5.46
C ARG A 379 -13.34 -16.52 -5.18
N ALA A 380 -13.79 -17.54 -5.91
CA ALA A 380 -15.11 -18.12 -5.73
C ALA A 380 -15.27 -18.79 -4.36
N GLU A 381 -14.24 -19.44 -3.82
CA GLU A 381 -14.22 -20.01 -2.46
C GLU A 381 -14.49 -18.93 -1.41
N ILE A 382 -13.76 -17.81 -1.45
CA ILE A 382 -13.91 -16.70 -0.49
C ILE A 382 -15.31 -16.08 -0.59
N LEU A 383 -15.79 -15.76 -1.78
CA LEU A 383 -17.10 -15.15 -1.99
C LEU A 383 -18.23 -16.08 -1.55
N ASN A 384 -18.15 -17.37 -1.91
CA ASN A 384 -19.13 -18.36 -1.47
C ASN A 384 -19.10 -18.58 0.04
N PHE A 385 -17.93 -18.46 0.69
CA PHE A 385 -17.83 -18.53 2.14
C PHE A 385 -18.54 -17.36 2.82
N ILE A 386 -18.37 -16.14 2.30
CA ILE A 386 -19.08 -14.93 2.78
C ILE A 386 -20.59 -15.16 2.71
N ARG A 387 -21.09 -15.63 1.55
CA ARG A 387 -22.52 -15.92 1.32
C ARG A 387 -23.04 -17.04 2.23
N ALA A 388 -22.36 -18.18 2.27
CA ALA A 388 -22.80 -19.37 3.02
C ALA A 388 -22.87 -19.12 4.54
N ASN A 389 -22.05 -18.21 5.05
CA ASN A 389 -22.03 -17.82 6.46
C ASN A 389 -22.85 -16.54 6.75
N ALA A 390 -23.60 -16.02 5.77
CA ALA A 390 -24.40 -14.80 5.85
C ALA A 390 -23.61 -13.61 6.45
N ILE A 391 -22.33 -13.48 6.08
CA ILE A 391 -21.45 -12.39 6.54
C ILE A 391 -21.86 -11.11 5.81
N ARG A 392 -22.20 -10.08 6.59
CA ARG A 392 -22.70 -8.80 6.06
C ARG A 392 -21.66 -7.71 6.11
N ASN A 393 -21.88 -6.65 5.30
CA ASN A 393 -21.10 -5.42 5.28
C ASN A 393 -19.60 -5.71 5.08
N VAL A 394 -19.28 -6.60 4.15
CA VAL A 394 -17.94 -6.82 3.64
C VAL A 394 -17.74 -5.87 2.46
N THR A 395 -16.70 -5.06 2.54
CA THR A 395 -16.33 -4.10 1.49
C THR A 395 -14.87 -4.29 1.16
N PHE A 396 -14.56 -4.54 -0.10
CA PHE A 396 -13.19 -4.55 -0.61
C PHE A 396 -12.80 -3.11 -0.97
N LEU A 397 -11.64 -2.69 -0.46
CA LEU A 397 -11.02 -1.41 -0.75
C LEU A 397 -9.80 -1.71 -1.60
N THR A 398 -9.78 -1.21 -2.84
CA THR A 398 -8.80 -1.63 -3.86
C THR A 398 -8.20 -0.46 -4.63
N THR A 399 -7.06 -0.70 -5.29
CA THR A 399 -6.33 0.22 -6.18
C THR A 399 -5.94 -0.48 -7.49
N ASP A 400 -4.71 -0.35 -7.98
CA ASP A 400 -4.09 -0.99 -9.15
C ASP A 400 -4.78 -0.68 -10.50
N GLU A 401 -6.08 -0.62 -10.56
CA GLU A 401 -6.83 -0.32 -11.79
C GLU A 401 -6.65 1.10 -12.32
N HIS A 402 -5.99 1.96 -11.58
CA HIS A 402 -5.75 3.37 -11.93
C HIS A 402 -7.01 4.15 -12.34
N ALA A 403 -8.11 3.88 -11.66
CA ALA A 403 -9.44 4.41 -11.95
C ALA A 403 -10.28 4.52 -10.69
N VAL A 404 -11.38 5.22 -10.78
CA VAL A 404 -12.50 5.09 -9.83
C VAL A 404 -13.49 4.09 -10.40
N MET A 405 -13.77 3.01 -9.64
CA MET A 405 -14.86 2.08 -9.93
C MET A 405 -15.54 1.67 -8.62
N MET A 406 -16.86 1.71 -8.60
CA MET A 406 -17.67 1.32 -7.45
C MET A 406 -18.73 0.34 -7.91
N ASN A 407 -18.75 -0.85 -7.31
CA ASN A 407 -19.61 -1.92 -7.78
C ASN A 407 -19.97 -2.94 -6.70
N GLN A 408 -21.07 -3.63 -6.94
CA GLN A 408 -21.40 -4.83 -6.21
C GLN A 408 -20.53 -6.00 -6.69
N VAL A 409 -20.08 -6.85 -5.77
CA VAL A 409 -19.26 -8.03 -6.05
C VAL A 409 -20.13 -9.28 -6.16
N PHE A 410 -19.92 -10.04 -7.23
CA PHE A 410 -20.63 -11.29 -7.55
C PHE A 410 -19.62 -12.45 -7.65
N VAL A 411 -20.06 -13.69 -7.39
CA VAL A 411 -19.24 -14.87 -7.77
C VAL A 411 -19.09 -14.91 -9.29
N ASP A 412 -20.19 -14.81 -10.00
CA ASP A 412 -20.28 -14.68 -11.46
C ASP A 412 -21.56 -13.90 -11.79
N ARG A 413 -21.40 -12.69 -12.30
CA ARG A 413 -22.54 -11.82 -12.57
C ARG A 413 -23.52 -12.39 -13.61
N PHE A 414 -23.02 -13.18 -14.56
CA PHE A 414 -23.86 -13.75 -15.62
C PHE A 414 -24.56 -15.05 -15.19
N ALA A 415 -23.85 -15.88 -14.41
CA ALA A 415 -24.38 -17.16 -13.95
C ALA A 415 -25.11 -17.06 -12.60
N ASP A 416 -24.68 -16.16 -11.71
CA ASP A 416 -25.20 -15.98 -10.36
C ASP A 416 -25.24 -14.49 -9.99
N PRO A 417 -26.27 -13.74 -10.41
CA PRO A 417 -26.38 -12.29 -10.26
C PRO A 417 -26.77 -11.85 -8.84
N GLN A 418 -26.42 -12.60 -7.81
CA GLN A 418 -26.66 -12.23 -6.41
C GLN A 418 -25.43 -11.53 -5.84
N PRO A 419 -25.54 -10.25 -5.43
CA PRO A 419 -24.43 -9.53 -4.84
C PRO A 419 -24.07 -10.11 -3.47
N ILE A 420 -22.78 -10.17 -3.17
CA ILE A 420 -22.23 -10.77 -1.94
C ILE A 420 -21.52 -9.74 -1.06
N ALA A 421 -20.80 -8.82 -1.70
CA ALA A 421 -20.00 -7.79 -1.08
C ALA A 421 -20.09 -6.50 -1.91
N TYR A 422 -19.43 -5.47 -1.46
CA TYR A 422 -19.21 -4.23 -2.20
C TYR A 422 -17.72 -4.03 -2.48
N GLU A 423 -17.38 -3.38 -3.56
CA GLU A 423 -16.02 -3.00 -3.89
C GLU A 423 -15.93 -1.54 -4.26
N ALA A 424 -14.85 -0.92 -3.86
CA ALA A 424 -14.56 0.47 -4.16
C ALA A 424 -13.08 0.60 -4.55
N VAL A 425 -12.84 0.78 -5.86
CA VAL A 425 -11.53 0.99 -6.48
C VAL A 425 -11.24 2.47 -6.56
N THR A 426 -10.03 2.89 -6.20
CA THR A 426 -9.56 4.27 -6.29
C THR A 426 -8.09 4.34 -6.70
N GLY A 427 -7.57 5.52 -6.97
CA GLY A 427 -6.23 5.76 -7.49
C GLY A 427 -6.31 6.31 -8.93
N PRO A 428 -5.17 6.52 -9.56
CA PRO A 428 -3.85 6.55 -8.97
C PRO A 428 -3.55 7.86 -8.25
N ILE A 429 -2.54 7.89 -7.37
CA ILE A 429 -1.98 9.14 -6.82
C ILE A 429 -1.23 9.88 -7.94
N ALA A 430 -0.31 9.18 -8.60
CA ALA A 430 0.57 9.74 -9.61
C ALA A 430 1.14 8.63 -10.51
N THR A 431 0.40 8.28 -11.52
CA THR A 431 0.82 7.44 -12.65
C THR A 431 -0.19 7.61 -13.78
N PHE A 432 -0.08 6.84 -14.86
CA PHE A 432 -1.06 6.84 -15.93
C PHE A 432 -2.43 6.39 -15.41
N THR A 433 -3.47 7.11 -15.78
CA THR A 433 -4.84 6.63 -15.54
C THR A 433 -5.18 5.45 -16.45
N SER A 434 -6.14 4.64 -16.06
CA SER A 434 -6.65 3.50 -16.85
C SER A 434 -6.99 3.90 -18.29
N GLN A 435 -7.67 5.02 -18.49
CA GLN A 435 -7.97 5.52 -19.83
C GLN A 435 -6.72 5.83 -20.66
N GLN A 436 -5.68 6.41 -20.06
CA GLN A 436 -4.41 6.71 -20.73
C GLN A 436 -3.65 5.44 -21.09
N GLN A 437 -3.60 4.45 -20.21
CA GLN A 437 -2.96 3.15 -20.47
C GLN A 437 -3.66 2.40 -21.60
N ILE A 438 -5.00 2.31 -21.56
CA ILE A 438 -5.78 1.62 -22.60
C ILE A 438 -5.64 2.35 -23.96
N ALA A 439 -5.60 3.69 -23.96
CA ALA A 439 -5.37 4.45 -25.18
C ALA A 439 -3.99 4.20 -25.79
N ALA A 440 -2.94 4.18 -24.96
CA ALA A 440 -1.57 3.88 -25.39
C ALA A 440 -1.46 2.44 -25.94
N PHE A 441 -2.06 1.48 -25.27
CA PHE A 441 -2.12 0.08 -25.71
C PHE A 441 -2.90 -0.06 -27.02
N GLY A 442 -4.03 0.64 -27.18
CA GLY A 442 -4.80 0.70 -28.42
C GLY A 442 -3.99 1.24 -29.60
N GLN A 443 -3.20 2.29 -29.37
CA GLN A 443 -2.27 2.82 -30.39
C GLN A 443 -1.23 1.78 -30.79
N ALA A 444 -0.64 1.08 -29.82
CA ALA A 444 0.36 0.04 -30.08
C ALA A 444 -0.21 -1.14 -30.90
N LEU A 445 -1.48 -1.48 -30.68
CA LEU A 445 -2.20 -2.53 -31.41
C LEU A 445 -2.81 -2.05 -32.74
N GLY A 446 -2.78 -0.74 -33.03
CA GLY A 446 -3.47 -0.16 -34.19
C GLY A 446 -5.00 -0.15 -34.04
N ASP A 447 -5.54 -0.21 -32.83
CA ASP A 447 -6.96 -0.15 -32.50
C ASP A 447 -7.32 1.15 -31.75
N PRO A 448 -7.65 2.23 -32.47
CA PRO A 448 -7.99 3.52 -31.84
C PRO A 448 -9.32 3.48 -31.04
N ASN A 449 -10.11 2.41 -31.17
CA ASN A 449 -11.39 2.23 -30.48
C ASN A 449 -11.27 1.37 -29.22
N LEU A 450 -10.06 0.99 -28.81
CA LEU A 450 -9.87 0.07 -27.66
C LEU A 450 -10.46 0.64 -26.37
N VAL A 451 -10.33 1.94 -26.10
CA VAL A 451 -10.96 2.60 -24.93
C VAL A 451 -12.50 2.40 -24.96
N ALA A 452 -13.13 2.64 -26.11
CA ALA A 452 -14.58 2.47 -26.22
C ALA A 452 -15.01 1.00 -26.06
N LYS A 453 -14.22 0.06 -26.59
CA LYS A 453 -14.46 -1.38 -26.39
C LYS A 453 -14.34 -1.79 -24.93
N PHE A 454 -13.29 -1.30 -24.24
CA PHE A 454 -13.08 -1.56 -22.82
C PHE A 454 -14.24 -0.98 -21.98
N GLN A 455 -14.64 0.26 -22.23
CA GLN A 455 -15.81 0.86 -21.59
C GLN A 455 -17.09 0.05 -21.85
N GLY A 456 -17.25 -0.47 -23.08
CA GLY A 456 -18.35 -1.37 -23.43
C GLY A 456 -18.33 -2.68 -22.64
N ALA A 457 -17.16 -3.27 -22.40
CA ALA A 457 -17.01 -4.46 -21.56
C ALA A 457 -17.36 -4.15 -20.10
N LEU A 458 -16.87 -3.05 -19.54
CA LEU A 458 -17.19 -2.60 -18.19
C LEU A 458 -18.70 -2.34 -18.00
N ASN A 459 -19.43 -1.89 -19.01
CA ASN A 459 -20.89 -1.76 -18.93
C ASN A 459 -21.60 -3.11 -18.63
N LEU A 460 -20.95 -4.24 -18.94
CA LEU A 460 -21.46 -5.57 -18.58
C LEU A 460 -21.28 -5.89 -17.09
N VAL A 461 -20.30 -5.26 -16.45
CA VAL A 461 -20.07 -5.39 -14.99
C VAL A 461 -21.20 -4.73 -14.21
N GLY A 462 -21.73 -3.61 -14.70
CA GLY A 462 -22.82 -2.87 -14.07
C GLY A 462 -22.36 -2.16 -12.82
N GLU A 463 -21.35 -1.32 -12.98
CA GLU A 463 -20.82 -0.47 -11.94
C GLU A 463 -21.83 0.60 -11.52
N ASP A 464 -21.84 0.93 -10.24
CA ASP A 464 -22.67 2.02 -9.69
C ASP A 464 -22.08 3.39 -10.06
N CYS A 465 -20.76 3.46 -10.20
CA CYS A 465 -20.02 4.66 -10.60
C CYS A 465 -18.66 4.28 -11.20
N ARG A 466 -18.24 4.98 -12.25
CA ARG A 466 -16.97 4.77 -12.91
C ARG A 466 -16.37 6.05 -13.45
N ASN A 467 -15.07 6.26 -13.22
CA ASN A 467 -14.27 7.27 -13.90
C ASN A 467 -12.85 6.74 -14.16
N LEU A 468 -12.52 6.52 -15.43
CA LEU A 468 -11.24 5.91 -15.85
C LEU A 468 -10.12 6.95 -16.05
N ASN A 469 -10.36 8.24 -15.82
CA ASN A 469 -9.41 9.30 -16.14
C ASN A 469 -9.33 10.35 -15.04
N VAL A 470 -9.05 9.92 -13.82
CA VAL A 470 -8.94 10.79 -12.65
C VAL A 470 -7.87 10.30 -11.68
N ASN A 471 -7.06 11.21 -11.14
CA ASN A 471 -6.25 10.93 -9.94
C ASN A 471 -7.16 11.10 -8.73
N SER A 472 -7.22 10.10 -7.85
CA SER A 472 -8.25 10.04 -6.83
C SER A 472 -7.82 9.37 -5.53
N TYR A 473 -8.60 9.60 -4.49
CA TYR A 473 -8.59 8.89 -3.21
C TYR A 473 -10.03 8.67 -2.76
N ALA A 474 -10.21 7.73 -1.86
CA ALA A 474 -11.50 7.51 -1.23
C ALA A 474 -11.50 7.94 0.23
N VAL A 475 -12.65 8.45 0.68
CA VAL A 475 -12.95 8.75 2.07
C VAL A 475 -13.96 7.74 2.57
N VAL A 476 -13.63 7.01 3.63
CA VAL A 476 -14.54 6.07 4.32
C VAL A 476 -14.89 6.66 5.67
N ALA A 477 -16.18 6.70 5.98
CA ALA A 477 -16.66 7.17 7.28
C ALA A 477 -17.70 6.20 7.86
N VAL A 478 -17.50 5.81 9.13
CA VAL A 478 -18.43 4.95 9.88
C VAL A 478 -19.16 5.79 10.93
N ASP A 479 -20.47 5.77 10.87
CA ASP A 479 -21.35 6.35 11.90
C ASP A 479 -21.87 5.22 12.80
N PRO A 480 -21.38 5.10 14.05
CA PRO A 480 -21.80 4.06 14.96
C PRO A 480 -23.23 4.27 15.49
N VAL A 481 -23.76 5.51 15.44
CA VAL A 481 -25.11 5.86 15.90
C VAL A 481 -26.13 5.48 14.83
N ALA A 482 -25.92 5.94 13.59
CA ALA A 482 -26.76 5.55 12.45
C ALA A 482 -26.58 4.08 12.08
N GLY A 483 -25.44 3.48 12.42
CA GLY A 483 -25.11 2.12 12.06
C GLY A 483 -24.80 1.95 10.58
N THR A 484 -24.29 3.00 9.94
CA THR A 484 -23.97 3.05 8.52
C THR A 484 -22.49 3.35 8.30
N ALA A 485 -21.98 2.96 7.14
CA ALA A 485 -20.71 3.45 6.63
C ALA A 485 -20.96 4.13 5.27
N SER A 486 -20.15 5.11 4.93
CA SER A 486 -20.16 5.75 3.62
C SER A 486 -18.78 5.71 2.98
N ILE A 487 -18.75 5.61 1.66
CA ILE A 487 -17.54 5.73 0.83
C ILE A 487 -17.78 6.86 -0.15
N THR A 488 -16.81 7.77 -0.29
CA THR A 488 -16.89 8.90 -1.22
C THR A 488 -15.57 8.98 -1.97
N MET A 489 -15.61 8.88 -3.29
CA MET A 489 -14.47 9.08 -4.17
C MET A 489 -14.23 10.57 -4.39
N LYS A 490 -12.97 11.00 -4.27
CA LYS A 490 -12.57 12.40 -4.42
C LYS A 490 -11.35 12.54 -5.31
N ASP A 491 -11.30 13.62 -6.07
CA ASP A 491 -10.17 13.95 -6.94
C ASP A 491 -9.03 14.64 -6.18
N SER A 492 -7.96 14.95 -6.89
CA SER A 492 -6.77 15.66 -6.36
C SER A 492 -7.05 17.07 -5.83
N ASN A 493 -8.22 17.65 -6.08
CA ASN A 493 -8.68 18.93 -5.54
C ASN A 493 -9.59 18.75 -4.31
N GLY A 494 -9.93 17.51 -3.95
CA GLY A 494 -10.88 17.19 -2.88
C GLY A 494 -12.34 17.29 -3.29
N ALA A 495 -12.64 17.48 -4.58
CA ALA A 495 -14.00 17.45 -5.10
C ALA A 495 -14.49 16.01 -5.24
N VAL A 496 -15.80 15.80 -5.10
CA VAL A 496 -16.41 14.47 -5.31
C VAL A 496 -16.28 14.10 -6.78
N VAL A 497 -15.78 12.89 -7.05
CA VAL A 497 -15.73 12.33 -8.41
C VAL A 497 -17.13 12.01 -8.86
N HIS A 498 -17.42 12.23 -10.14
CA HIS A 498 -18.69 11.90 -10.78
C HIS A 498 -18.47 10.82 -11.84
N ASP A 499 -19.53 10.06 -12.08
CA ASP A 499 -19.53 9.03 -13.11
C ASP A 499 -19.22 9.61 -14.49
N GLN A 500 -18.34 8.94 -15.23
CA GLN A 500 -17.86 9.39 -16.53
C GLN A 500 -18.96 9.35 -17.62
N LEU A 501 -19.95 8.45 -17.47
CA LEU A 501 -21.05 8.30 -18.40
C LEU A 501 -22.32 9.05 -17.96
N ALA A 502 -22.45 9.31 -16.63
CA ALA A 502 -23.58 9.98 -16.02
C ALA A 502 -23.11 11.07 -15.07
N ALA A 503 -22.66 12.21 -15.61
CA ALA A 503 -22.02 13.29 -14.86
C ALA A 503 -22.82 13.85 -13.66
N SER A 504 -24.11 13.58 -13.57
CA SER A 504 -24.95 13.90 -12.40
C SER A 504 -24.83 12.90 -11.26
N THR A 505 -24.26 11.71 -11.50
CA THR A 505 -24.09 10.65 -10.51
C THR A 505 -22.77 10.84 -9.77
N ALA A 506 -22.84 11.15 -8.49
CA ALA A 506 -21.66 11.23 -7.62
C ALA A 506 -21.17 9.82 -7.28
N CYS A 507 -19.86 9.60 -7.30
CA CYS A 507 -19.24 8.33 -6.89
C CYS A 507 -19.22 8.22 -5.36
N THR A 508 -20.38 7.88 -4.81
CA THR A 508 -20.61 7.68 -3.38
C THR A 508 -21.44 6.44 -3.12
N ALA A 509 -21.15 5.73 -2.03
CA ALA A 509 -21.94 4.58 -1.58
C ALA A 509 -22.25 4.67 -0.11
N ALA A 510 -23.43 4.15 0.29
CA ALA A 510 -23.80 3.90 1.68
C ALA A 510 -23.83 2.38 1.91
N ILE A 511 -23.16 1.93 2.98
CA ILE A 511 -23.05 0.52 3.36
C ILE A 511 -23.81 0.30 4.68
N GLY A 512 -24.68 -0.72 4.71
CA GLY A 512 -25.48 -1.11 5.88
C GLY A 512 -26.82 -0.39 5.98
N PRO A 513 -27.66 -0.76 6.98
CA PRO A 513 -27.64 -1.90 7.90
C PRO A 513 -28.02 -3.23 7.30
#